data_627ceb6d67b4c9bfe51dbc5354da7d2b
#
_entry.id   627ceb6d67b4c9bfe51dbc5354da7d2b
#
_cell.length_a   1.000
_cell.length_b   1.000
_cell.length_c   1.000
_cell.angle_alpha   90.00
_cell.angle_beta   90.00
_cell.angle_gamma   90.00
#
_symmetry.space_group_name_H-M   'P 1'
#
loop_
_entity.id
_entity.type
_entity.pdbx_description
1 polymer ?
#
loop_
_entity_poly.entity_id
_entity_poly.type
_entity_poly.pdbx_seq_one_letter_code
_entity_poly.pdbx_strand_id
1 'polypeptide(L)'
;MNPLRRPHHPSEPSPTRSLSLVVPKLSSSRSLSLAPLILALVCAFALSIPTLSATDPLNIRELQHQLTNGASQSVADTLAQQAELQPNSPHIQYNAGVASYAAHRWEDALVAFDRVETLNHSALANLARFQRGNSEYQLGVESRSANLDETIARWRAALDAYQLVLKKAPGEPRALENDTFVRTKLLDLLMEEARKADDQANQPNKTPAQRIPDLRNAHEKFSEAHQLSPVNPEAQRGESDTKNRLAEALKQEGMRNVQAPLSLKSSRREPRLPEVDASKLEQGIAQLEESQQLRPGDSQVDEALKKAKDRMADAKVKQAETFLALEEQIPITKEKLALLRMAREQIDHALEQSPNHQEAQRTGEEIDRRMAQVHEDEGDFQEQQSAFSQPEQQAMQLSQALDHFQQASELQPNQPRLQAKQEQAEQKLAQTLDKLADKLMQSPGAQEPMEAKAARLEGAEQALNELQAIKPSDRTAQRAEQVGKELDGLRQMLAEKGQKPSESPGQGDPKNGAQPMPAPPQWMVPPLDGPPRINQPGNKGQAPKSAGRNIRDY
;
A
#
# COMPACT_ATOMS: atom_id res chain seq x y z
N MET A 1 67.44 55.36 -16.65
CA MET A 1 67.08 56.61 -17.36
C MET A 1 65.76 56.44 -17.98
N ASN A 2 64.92 57.32 -17.59
CA ASN A 2 63.58 57.64 -18.08
C ASN A 2 62.38 56.94 -17.45
N PRO A 3 61.33 57.73 -17.16
CA PRO A 3 60.46 57.52 -16.01
C PRO A 3 59.06 57.02 -16.38
N LEU A 4 58.44 56.38 -15.37
CA LEU A 4 57.11 56.04 -15.13
C LEU A 4 56.01 56.97 -15.71
N ARG A 5 55.10 56.41 -16.54
CA ARG A 5 53.76 56.94 -16.79
C ARG A 5 52.78 56.24 -15.93
N ARG A 6 52.07 57.01 -15.06
CA ARG A 6 50.87 56.58 -14.32
C ARG A 6 49.69 56.45 -15.28
N PRO A 7 48.86 55.44 -15.17
CA PRO A 7 47.53 55.42 -15.84
C PRO A 7 46.47 56.15 -14.98
N HIS A 8 45.62 56.85 -15.70
CA HIS A 8 44.47 57.60 -15.22
C HIS A 8 43.44 56.72 -14.48
N HIS A 9 42.96 57.23 -13.33
CA HIS A 9 41.74 56.79 -12.67
C HIS A 9 40.50 57.18 -13.51
N PRO A 10 39.53 56.31 -13.77
CA PRO A 10 38.22 56.72 -14.19
C PRO A 10 37.37 57.07 -12.95
N SER A 11 36.66 58.19 -13.06
CA SER A 11 35.75 58.81 -12.16
C SER A 11 34.62 57.84 -11.69
N GLU A 12 34.39 57.87 -10.38
CA GLU A 12 33.23 57.24 -9.73
C GLU A 12 31.90 57.79 -10.27
N PRO A 13 30.89 56.91 -10.52
CA PRO A 13 29.52 57.38 -10.72
C PRO A 13 28.82 57.63 -9.36
N SER A 14 28.14 58.76 -9.27
CA SER A 14 27.33 59.26 -8.19
C SER A 14 26.33 58.24 -7.62
N PRO A 15 26.03 58.32 -6.32
CA PRO A 15 25.09 57.39 -5.67
C PRO A 15 23.66 57.62 -6.15
N THR A 16 23.08 56.63 -6.80
CA THR A 16 21.68 56.54 -7.06
C THR A 16 20.93 56.41 -5.72
N ARG A 17 20.06 57.36 -5.46
CA ARG A 17 19.10 57.37 -4.33
C ARG A 17 18.31 56.09 -4.29
N SER A 18 18.61 55.22 -3.32
CA SER A 18 17.76 54.16 -2.93
C SER A 18 16.48 54.75 -2.28
N LEU A 19 15.38 54.57 -2.97
CA LEU A 19 14.03 54.74 -2.36
C LEU A 19 13.86 53.62 -1.33
N SER A 20 14.18 53.93 -0.07
CA SER A 20 13.78 53.11 1.05
C SER A 20 12.24 53.20 1.18
N LEU A 21 11.57 52.11 0.82
CA LEU A 21 10.20 51.88 1.20
C LEU A 21 10.16 51.85 2.74
N VAL A 22 9.66 52.97 3.30
CA VAL A 22 9.31 53.03 4.73
C VAL A 22 8.10 52.12 4.93
N VAL A 23 8.35 50.92 5.36
CA VAL A 23 7.33 50.05 5.93
C VAL A 23 6.98 50.67 7.29
N PRO A 24 5.74 51.17 7.52
CA PRO A 24 5.36 51.62 8.83
C PRO A 24 5.46 50.46 9.81
N LYS A 25 6.32 50.57 10.83
CA LYS A 25 6.28 49.74 12.03
C LYS A 25 4.88 49.88 12.64
N LEU A 26 4.02 48.93 12.37
CA LEU A 26 2.81 48.74 13.14
C LEU A 26 3.26 48.29 14.53
N SER A 27 3.24 49.28 15.44
CA SER A 27 3.42 49.08 16.87
C SER A 27 2.43 48.02 17.36
N SER A 28 2.99 47.03 18.04
CA SER A 28 2.32 46.01 18.81
C SER A 28 1.20 46.55 19.68
N SER A 29 0.18 45.70 19.85
CA SER A 29 -0.90 45.82 20.85
C SER A 29 -2.11 46.65 20.48
N ARG A 30 -2.89 46.16 19.55
CA ARG A 30 -4.35 46.10 19.70
C ARG A 30 -4.78 44.77 19.08
N SER A 31 -5.09 43.80 19.92
CA SER A 31 -5.91 42.66 19.55
C SER A 31 -7.27 43.23 19.13
N LEU A 32 -7.40 43.59 17.86
CA LEU A 32 -8.71 43.84 17.26
C LEU A 32 -9.40 42.47 17.33
N SER A 33 -10.22 42.28 18.37
CA SER A 33 -11.08 41.13 18.46
C SER A 33 -11.98 41.20 17.21
N LEU A 34 -11.80 40.30 16.28
CA LEU A 34 -12.66 40.08 15.13
C LEU A 34 -14.10 39.75 15.55
N ALA A 35 -14.31 39.42 16.82
CA ALA A 35 -15.61 39.09 17.39
C ALA A 35 -16.72 40.13 17.11
N PRO A 36 -16.54 41.45 17.30
CA PRO A 36 -17.61 42.40 17.01
C PRO A 36 -17.84 42.60 15.51
N LEU A 37 -16.82 42.50 14.68
CA LEU A 37 -16.97 42.60 13.22
C LEU A 37 -17.66 41.37 12.62
N ILE A 38 -17.36 40.18 13.14
CA ILE A 38 -17.98 38.91 12.75
C ILE A 38 -19.45 38.90 13.18
N LEU A 39 -19.78 39.37 14.38
CA LEU A 39 -21.16 39.44 14.86
C LEU A 39 -21.99 40.42 14.03
N ALA A 40 -21.45 41.59 13.70
CA ALA A 40 -22.11 42.56 12.82
C ALA A 40 -22.28 42.02 11.39
N LEU A 41 -21.36 41.19 10.94
CA LEU A 41 -21.37 40.56 9.62
C LEU A 41 -22.42 39.44 9.53
N VAL A 42 -22.56 38.62 10.58
CA VAL A 42 -23.60 37.59 10.69
C VAL A 42 -24.98 38.22 10.66
N CYS A 43 -25.17 39.34 11.37
CA CYS A 43 -26.44 40.08 11.38
C CYS A 43 -26.75 40.75 10.03
N ALA A 44 -25.76 41.28 9.30
CA ALA A 44 -25.98 41.94 8.00
C ALA A 44 -26.34 40.94 6.88
N PHE A 45 -25.87 39.67 6.95
CA PHE A 45 -26.21 38.64 5.95
C PHE A 45 -27.59 38.03 6.16
N ALA A 46 -28.07 37.96 7.39
CA ALA A 46 -29.43 37.49 7.68
C ALA A 46 -30.52 38.40 7.06
N LEU A 47 -30.18 39.65 6.72
CA LEU A 47 -31.13 40.62 6.15
C LEU A 47 -31.36 40.51 4.64
N SER A 48 -30.59 39.70 3.93
CA SER A 48 -30.67 39.56 2.45
C SER A 48 -31.22 38.23 1.94
N ILE A 49 -31.87 37.43 2.82
CA ILE A 49 -32.50 36.18 2.39
C ILE A 49 -33.87 36.48 1.77
N PRO A 50 -34.12 36.13 0.50
CA PRO A 50 -35.44 36.30 -0.11
C PRO A 50 -36.46 35.45 0.65
N THR A 51 -37.62 36.06 0.86
CA THR A 51 -38.78 35.57 1.59
C THR A 51 -38.97 34.04 1.53
N LEU A 52 -38.82 33.38 2.68
CA LEU A 52 -39.26 32.01 2.87
C LEU A 52 -40.76 31.88 2.65
N SER A 53 -41.17 30.81 1.99
CA SER A 53 -42.55 30.42 1.76
C SER A 53 -43.34 30.36 3.06
N ALA A 54 -44.58 30.81 3.04
CA ALA A 54 -45.48 31.07 4.19
C ALA A 54 -45.88 29.83 5.04
N THR A 55 -45.15 28.71 4.99
CA THR A 55 -45.45 27.46 5.71
C THR A 55 -44.49 27.14 6.86
N ASP A 56 -43.50 27.98 7.15
CA ASP A 56 -42.56 27.70 8.24
C ASP A 56 -42.98 28.42 9.54
N PRO A 57 -43.21 27.67 10.62
CA PRO A 57 -43.59 28.23 11.92
C PRO A 57 -42.42 28.97 12.62
N LEU A 58 -41.23 28.95 12.02
CA LEU A 58 -40.05 29.64 12.55
C LEU A 58 -40.13 31.14 12.28
N ASN A 59 -40.27 31.90 13.35
CA ASN A 59 -40.15 33.37 13.27
C ASN A 59 -38.66 33.77 13.14
N ILE A 60 -38.15 33.80 11.91
CA ILE A 60 -36.75 34.12 11.62
C ILE A 60 -36.33 35.46 12.19
N ARG A 61 -37.24 36.44 12.23
CA ARG A 61 -36.96 37.76 12.84
C ARG A 61 -36.74 37.66 14.34
N GLU A 62 -37.51 36.80 15.02
CA GLU A 62 -37.34 36.54 16.45
C GLU A 62 -36.01 35.83 16.72
N LEU A 63 -35.65 34.81 15.93
CA LEU A 63 -34.36 34.13 16.05
C LEU A 63 -33.17 35.06 15.79
N GLN A 64 -33.29 35.97 14.83
CA GLN A 64 -32.29 37.01 14.58
C GLN A 64 -32.16 37.99 15.77
N HIS A 65 -33.27 38.41 16.35
CA HIS A 65 -33.28 39.25 17.54
C HIS A 65 -32.65 38.54 18.75
N GLN A 66 -32.94 37.25 18.92
CA GLN A 66 -32.32 36.42 19.97
C GLN A 66 -30.82 36.27 19.77
N LEU A 67 -30.34 36.03 18.54
CA LEU A 67 -28.91 35.99 18.21
C LEU A 67 -28.22 37.33 18.56
N THR A 68 -28.84 38.47 18.23
CA THR A 68 -28.27 39.78 18.55
C THR A 68 -28.27 40.09 20.05
N ASN A 69 -29.16 39.49 20.81
CA ASN A 69 -29.26 39.64 22.27
C ASN A 69 -28.43 38.60 23.06
N GLY A 70 -27.57 37.82 22.39
CA GLY A 70 -26.66 36.89 23.05
C GLY A 70 -27.25 35.51 23.38
N ALA A 71 -28.45 35.20 22.91
CA ALA A 71 -29.09 33.88 23.10
C ALA A 71 -28.66 32.86 22.03
N SER A 72 -27.38 32.87 21.63
CA SER A 72 -26.87 32.09 20.51
C SER A 72 -27.00 30.57 20.73
N GLN A 73 -26.85 30.10 21.96
CA GLN A 73 -26.97 28.66 22.27
C GLN A 73 -28.39 28.12 22.02
N SER A 74 -29.42 28.79 22.54
CA SER A 74 -30.80 28.34 22.37
C SER A 74 -31.28 28.42 20.92
N VAL A 75 -30.79 29.41 20.17
CA VAL A 75 -31.06 29.51 18.73
C VAL A 75 -30.38 28.42 17.95
N ALA A 76 -29.12 28.07 18.28
CA ALA A 76 -28.40 26.97 17.67
C ALA A 76 -29.11 25.62 17.91
N ASP A 77 -29.54 25.35 19.14
CA ASP A 77 -30.27 24.12 19.47
C ASP A 77 -31.61 24.04 18.70
N THR A 78 -32.34 25.13 18.61
CA THR A 78 -33.61 25.19 17.86
C THR A 78 -33.40 24.93 16.38
N LEU A 79 -32.41 25.57 15.76
CA LEU A 79 -32.12 25.42 14.34
C LEU A 79 -31.47 24.08 14.02
N ALA A 80 -30.66 23.52 14.92
CA ALA A 80 -30.12 22.16 14.77
C ALA A 80 -31.25 21.12 14.74
N GLN A 81 -32.21 21.21 15.67
CA GLN A 81 -33.38 20.36 15.68
C GLN A 81 -34.22 20.46 14.40
N GLN A 82 -34.40 21.69 13.89
CA GLN A 82 -35.10 21.89 12.61
C GLN A 82 -34.31 21.33 11.42
N ALA A 83 -32.98 21.42 11.45
CA ALA A 83 -32.10 20.85 10.42
C ALA A 83 -32.18 19.31 10.38
N GLU A 84 -32.38 18.67 11.52
CA GLU A 84 -32.64 17.22 11.60
C GLU A 84 -34.02 16.85 11.02
N LEU A 85 -35.04 17.65 11.29
CA LEU A 85 -36.40 17.43 10.77
C LEU A 85 -36.49 17.70 9.26
N GLN A 86 -35.67 18.59 8.73
CA GLN A 86 -35.66 19.00 7.33
C GLN A 86 -34.25 18.89 6.71
N PRO A 87 -33.68 17.68 6.60
CA PRO A 87 -32.30 17.47 6.20
C PRO A 87 -31.98 17.90 4.76
N ASN A 88 -33.00 18.00 3.91
CA ASN A 88 -32.87 18.38 2.50
C ASN A 88 -33.16 19.87 2.24
N SER A 89 -33.37 20.68 3.29
CA SER A 89 -33.56 22.11 3.14
C SER A 89 -32.23 22.88 3.24
N PRO A 90 -31.63 23.37 2.14
CA PRO A 90 -30.33 24.05 2.18
C PRO A 90 -30.38 25.34 3.00
N HIS A 91 -31.52 26.01 3.07
CA HIS A 91 -31.71 27.25 3.87
C HIS A 91 -31.68 26.95 5.38
N ILE A 92 -32.36 25.85 5.82
CA ILE A 92 -32.37 25.47 7.24
C ILE A 92 -30.99 25.01 7.67
N GLN A 93 -30.33 24.18 6.84
CA GLN A 93 -28.95 23.73 7.10
C GLN A 93 -27.99 24.92 7.20
N TYR A 94 -28.08 25.87 6.27
CA TYR A 94 -27.25 27.08 6.31
C TYR A 94 -27.49 27.92 7.60
N ASN A 95 -28.75 28.12 7.96
CA ASN A 95 -29.09 28.90 9.17
C ASN A 95 -28.65 28.14 10.46
N ALA A 96 -28.76 26.82 10.50
CA ALA A 96 -28.24 26.01 11.60
C ALA A 96 -26.73 26.16 11.75
N GLY A 97 -25.99 26.13 10.63
CA GLY A 97 -24.53 26.35 10.60
C GLY A 97 -24.17 27.75 11.12
N VAL A 98 -24.88 28.78 10.68
CA VAL A 98 -24.65 30.17 11.15
C VAL A 98 -24.93 30.33 12.65
N ALA A 99 -26.00 29.71 13.15
CA ALA A 99 -26.32 29.78 14.58
C ALA A 99 -25.31 28.98 15.43
N SER A 100 -24.91 27.81 14.98
CA SER A 100 -23.84 27.02 15.62
C SER A 100 -22.53 27.79 15.66
N TYR A 101 -22.15 28.45 14.55
CA TYR A 101 -20.97 29.33 14.52
C TYR A 101 -21.07 30.47 15.55
N ALA A 102 -22.22 31.16 15.64
CA ALA A 102 -22.47 32.22 16.62
C ALA A 102 -22.46 31.70 18.07
N ALA A 103 -22.79 30.43 18.27
CA ALA A 103 -22.73 29.74 19.56
C ALA A 103 -21.36 29.13 19.89
N HIS A 104 -20.32 29.39 19.09
CA HIS A 104 -18.98 28.79 19.21
C HIS A 104 -18.96 27.25 19.12
N ARG A 105 -19.93 26.66 18.43
CA ARG A 105 -20.04 25.21 18.16
C ARG A 105 -19.52 24.96 16.75
N TRP A 106 -18.18 25.06 16.60
CA TRP A 106 -17.54 25.13 15.29
C TRP A 106 -17.68 23.83 14.49
N GLU A 107 -17.61 22.64 15.16
CA GLU A 107 -17.81 21.35 14.52
C GLU A 107 -19.24 21.19 14.00
N ASP A 108 -20.24 21.57 14.80
CA ASP A 108 -21.65 21.52 14.36
C ASP A 108 -21.88 22.46 13.17
N ALA A 109 -21.24 23.63 13.20
CA ALA A 109 -21.29 24.55 12.07
C ALA A 109 -20.70 23.94 10.79
N LEU A 110 -19.56 23.25 10.88
CA LEU A 110 -18.96 22.55 9.75
C LEU A 110 -19.91 21.51 9.16
N VAL A 111 -20.48 20.64 10.00
CA VAL A 111 -21.43 19.61 9.56
C VAL A 111 -22.61 20.21 8.81
N ALA A 112 -23.16 21.32 9.32
CA ALA A 112 -24.30 21.99 8.69
C ALA A 112 -23.90 22.64 7.35
N PHE A 113 -22.73 23.31 7.26
CA PHE A 113 -22.26 23.92 6.01
C PHE A 113 -21.89 22.88 4.95
N ASP A 114 -21.25 21.76 5.32
CA ASP A 114 -20.97 20.66 4.41
C ASP A 114 -22.26 20.07 3.82
N ARG A 115 -23.32 20.00 4.63
CA ARG A 115 -24.63 19.56 4.15
C ARG A 115 -25.20 20.49 3.09
N VAL A 116 -25.06 21.81 3.26
CA VAL A 116 -25.49 22.79 2.24
C VAL A 116 -24.74 22.57 0.93
N GLU A 117 -23.45 22.27 0.99
CA GLU A 117 -22.65 22.01 -0.22
C GLU A 117 -23.14 20.76 -0.95
N THR A 118 -23.46 19.68 -0.23
CA THR A 118 -23.97 18.42 -0.83
C THR A 118 -25.34 18.59 -1.48
N LEU A 119 -26.17 19.53 -1.01
CA LEU A 119 -27.48 19.82 -1.57
C LEU A 119 -27.43 20.65 -2.88
N ASN A 120 -26.23 21.01 -3.35
CA ASN A 120 -25.99 21.69 -4.64
C ASN A 120 -26.78 22.99 -4.89
N HIS A 121 -27.16 23.71 -3.85
CA HIS A 121 -27.84 25.00 -3.99
C HIS A 121 -26.82 26.10 -4.31
N SER A 122 -26.69 26.47 -5.58
CA SER A 122 -25.58 27.30 -6.12
C SER A 122 -25.35 28.62 -5.36
N ALA A 123 -26.39 29.31 -4.91
CA ALA A 123 -26.27 30.56 -4.19
C ALA A 123 -25.78 30.38 -2.73
N LEU A 124 -26.30 29.35 -2.04
CA LEU A 124 -25.92 29.10 -0.64
C LEU A 124 -24.60 28.32 -0.53
N ALA A 125 -24.23 27.53 -1.52
CA ALA A 125 -23.00 26.75 -1.48
C ALA A 125 -21.74 27.63 -1.34
N ASN A 126 -21.66 28.75 -2.04
CA ASN A 126 -20.52 29.66 -1.87
C ASN A 126 -20.49 30.34 -0.49
N LEU A 127 -21.69 30.69 0.03
CA LEU A 127 -21.79 31.24 1.38
C LEU A 127 -21.42 30.20 2.44
N ALA A 128 -21.88 28.97 2.27
CA ALA A 128 -21.53 27.86 3.16
C ALA A 128 -20.02 27.58 3.16
N ARG A 129 -19.37 27.56 1.98
CA ARG A 129 -17.90 27.43 1.87
C ARG A 129 -17.16 28.55 2.59
N PHE A 130 -17.60 29.79 2.44
CA PHE A 130 -17.01 30.89 3.15
C PHE A 130 -17.11 30.73 4.67
N GLN A 131 -18.30 30.34 5.17
CA GLN A 131 -18.53 30.13 6.61
C GLN A 131 -17.81 28.88 7.13
N ARG A 132 -17.66 27.82 6.28
CA ARG A 132 -16.82 26.66 6.58
C ARG A 132 -15.38 27.09 6.82
N GLY A 133 -14.82 27.95 5.94
CA GLY A 133 -13.48 28.49 6.14
C GLY A 133 -13.33 29.24 7.46
N ASN A 134 -14.36 30.02 7.85
CA ASN A 134 -14.38 30.70 9.13
C ASN A 134 -14.40 29.70 10.32
N SER A 135 -15.19 28.65 10.24
CA SER A 135 -15.30 27.62 11.29
C SER A 135 -14.00 26.83 11.43
N GLU A 136 -13.36 26.44 10.33
CA GLU A 136 -12.05 25.78 10.33
C GLU A 136 -10.97 26.68 10.96
N TYR A 137 -10.98 27.97 10.65
CA TYR A 137 -10.05 28.92 11.29
C TYR A 137 -10.24 28.97 12.80
N GLN A 138 -11.48 29.01 13.29
CA GLN A 138 -11.76 29.08 14.74
C GLN A 138 -11.35 27.78 15.46
N LEU A 139 -11.62 26.60 14.87
CA LEU A 139 -11.15 25.32 15.38
C LEU A 139 -9.62 25.28 15.49
N GLY A 140 -8.93 25.80 14.47
CA GLY A 140 -7.48 25.93 14.52
C GLY A 140 -7.00 26.92 15.62
N VAL A 141 -7.77 27.96 15.94
CA VAL A 141 -7.46 28.87 17.06
C VAL A 141 -7.61 28.13 18.40
N GLU A 142 -8.66 27.31 18.57
CA GLU A 142 -8.89 26.54 19.79
C GLU A 142 -7.81 25.48 20.00
N SER A 143 -7.41 24.77 18.93
CA SER A 143 -6.41 23.70 19.00
C SER A 143 -4.99 24.21 19.23
N ARG A 144 -4.71 25.50 18.99
CA ARG A 144 -3.35 26.08 18.95
C ARG A 144 -2.50 25.81 20.20
N SER A 145 -3.12 25.81 21.38
CA SER A 145 -2.39 25.59 22.63
C SER A 145 -2.13 24.13 22.95
N ALA A 146 -2.92 23.23 22.36
CA ALA A 146 -2.90 21.80 22.66
C ALA A 146 -2.24 20.97 21.55
N ASN A 147 -2.47 21.34 20.26
CA ASN A 147 -2.05 20.57 19.10
C ASN A 147 -1.76 21.49 17.90
N LEU A 148 -0.48 21.78 17.66
CA LEU A 148 -0.05 22.64 16.56
C LEU A 148 -0.27 22.03 15.18
N ASP A 149 -0.12 20.70 15.04
CA ASP A 149 -0.35 20.04 13.76
C ASP A 149 -1.82 20.12 13.36
N GLU A 150 -2.73 19.97 14.31
CA GLU A 150 -4.16 20.20 14.08
C GLU A 150 -4.44 21.67 13.71
N THR A 151 -3.82 22.62 14.40
CA THR A 151 -3.94 24.05 14.05
C THR A 151 -3.55 24.31 12.60
N ILE A 152 -2.41 23.77 12.17
CA ILE A 152 -1.91 23.90 10.80
C ILE A 152 -2.90 23.26 9.81
N ALA A 153 -3.39 22.05 10.11
CA ALA A 153 -4.35 21.35 9.27
C ALA A 153 -5.67 22.13 9.12
N ARG A 154 -6.21 22.65 10.24
CA ARG A 154 -7.43 23.46 10.25
C ARG A 154 -7.27 24.76 9.47
N TRP A 155 -6.16 25.47 9.65
CA TRP A 155 -5.93 26.73 8.92
C TRP A 155 -5.70 26.49 7.42
N ARG A 156 -5.13 25.36 7.01
CA ARG A 156 -5.08 24.95 5.59
C ARG A 156 -6.49 24.69 5.05
N ALA A 157 -7.31 23.94 5.77
CA ALA A 157 -8.70 23.70 5.38
C ALA A 157 -9.50 25.02 5.23
N ALA A 158 -9.22 26.00 6.10
CA ALA A 158 -9.80 27.34 5.98
C ALA A 158 -9.37 28.03 4.67
N LEU A 159 -8.06 28.00 4.34
CA LEU A 159 -7.54 28.56 3.09
C LEU A 159 -8.14 27.88 1.86
N ASP A 160 -8.24 26.56 1.86
CA ASP A 160 -8.86 25.80 0.77
C ASP A 160 -10.32 26.21 0.56
N ALA A 161 -11.07 26.40 1.65
CA ALA A 161 -12.44 26.85 1.59
C ALA A 161 -12.56 28.26 0.98
N TYR A 162 -11.72 29.21 1.38
CA TYR A 162 -11.70 30.55 0.79
C TYR A 162 -11.27 30.53 -0.68
N GLN A 163 -10.29 29.75 -1.05
CA GLN A 163 -9.86 29.60 -2.44
C GLN A 163 -10.96 29.02 -3.33
N LEU A 164 -11.76 28.05 -2.84
CA LEU A 164 -12.93 27.56 -3.56
C LEU A 164 -13.99 28.64 -3.79
N VAL A 165 -14.18 29.55 -2.81
CA VAL A 165 -15.06 30.73 -2.98
C VAL A 165 -14.48 31.66 -4.03
N LEU A 166 -13.19 32.00 -3.94
CA LEU A 166 -12.51 32.89 -4.87
C LEU A 166 -12.43 32.33 -6.29
N LYS A 167 -12.35 31.02 -6.45
CA LYS A 167 -12.42 30.36 -7.77
C LYS A 167 -13.78 30.60 -8.48
N LYS A 168 -14.86 30.71 -7.70
CA LYS A 168 -16.22 30.99 -8.21
C LYS A 168 -16.53 32.48 -8.31
N ALA A 169 -15.99 33.25 -7.39
CA ALA A 169 -16.17 34.72 -7.28
C ALA A 169 -14.82 35.38 -6.97
N PRO A 170 -13.96 35.62 -7.99
CA PRO A 170 -12.60 36.15 -7.77
C PRO A 170 -12.53 37.53 -7.10
N GLY A 171 -13.62 38.28 -7.15
CA GLY A 171 -13.72 39.59 -6.55
C GLY A 171 -14.44 39.65 -5.20
N GLU A 172 -14.67 38.50 -4.53
CA GLU A 172 -15.32 38.48 -3.22
C GLU A 172 -14.37 39.05 -2.14
N PRO A 173 -14.62 40.32 -1.67
CA PRO A 173 -13.63 41.01 -0.84
C PRO A 173 -13.36 40.30 0.49
N ARG A 174 -14.40 39.72 1.11
CA ARG A 174 -14.30 39.06 2.41
C ARG A 174 -13.49 37.77 2.33
N ALA A 175 -13.70 36.98 1.26
CA ALA A 175 -12.93 35.76 1.07
C ALA A 175 -11.46 36.09 0.83
N LEU A 176 -11.15 37.15 0.07
CA LEU A 176 -9.79 37.60 -0.17
C LEU A 176 -9.11 38.13 1.11
N GLU A 177 -9.85 38.90 1.93
CA GLU A 177 -9.36 39.41 3.21
C GLU A 177 -9.07 38.27 4.19
N ASN A 178 -9.99 37.28 4.32
CA ASN A 178 -9.83 36.13 5.21
C ASN A 178 -8.74 35.21 4.72
N ASP A 179 -8.63 34.90 3.41
CA ASP A 179 -7.53 34.14 2.84
C ASP A 179 -6.18 34.77 3.18
N THR A 180 -6.05 36.08 2.95
CA THR A 180 -4.82 36.82 3.24
C THR A 180 -4.48 36.79 4.73
N PHE A 181 -5.48 36.97 5.57
CA PHE A 181 -5.30 36.97 7.03
C PHE A 181 -4.87 35.60 7.54
N VAL A 182 -5.58 34.53 7.17
CA VAL A 182 -5.25 33.18 7.62
C VAL A 182 -3.91 32.72 7.03
N ARG A 183 -3.63 33.05 5.77
CA ARG A 183 -2.33 32.79 5.14
C ARG A 183 -1.17 33.42 5.90
N THR A 184 -1.34 34.67 6.34
CA THR A 184 -0.33 35.36 7.15
C THR A 184 -0.15 34.69 8.50
N LYS A 185 -1.26 34.31 9.17
CA LYS A 185 -1.20 33.61 10.47
C LYS A 185 -0.56 32.24 10.36
N LEU A 186 -0.86 31.49 9.32
CA LEU A 186 -0.25 30.18 9.05
C LEU A 186 1.25 30.33 8.73
N LEU A 187 1.61 31.32 7.92
CA LEU A 187 2.99 31.62 7.61
C LEU A 187 3.80 31.94 8.89
N ASP A 188 3.28 32.85 9.74
CA ASP A 188 3.92 33.21 11.01
C ASP A 188 4.13 31.97 11.90
N LEU A 189 3.13 31.10 12.02
CA LEU A 189 3.20 29.86 12.80
C LEU A 189 4.24 28.89 12.25
N LEU A 190 4.22 28.64 10.93
CA LEU A 190 5.18 27.75 10.29
C LEU A 190 6.62 28.25 10.44
N MET A 191 6.83 29.57 10.31
CA MET A 191 8.14 30.19 10.51
C MET A 191 8.62 30.09 11.96
N GLU A 192 7.72 30.25 12.93
CA GLU A 192 8.02 30.09 14.35
C GLU A 192 8.47 28.64 14.66
N GLU A 193 7.67 27.66 14.22
CA GLU A 193 7.99 26.24 14.46
C GLU A 193 9.24 25.79 13.68
N ALA A 194 9.44 26.29 12.46
CA ALA A 194 10.65 26.01 11.70
C ALA A 194 11.91 26.50 12.43
N ARG A 195 11.92 27.74 12.93
CA ARG A 195 13.04 28.29 13.71
C ARG A 195 13.27 27.50 14.98
N LYS A 196 12.22 27.16 15.71
CA LYS A 196 12.31 26.36 16.93
C LYS A 196 12.93 24.98 16.67
N ALA A 197 12.51 24.28 15.61
CA ALA A 197 13.08 23.01 15.21
C ALA A 197 14.54 23.18 14.75
N ASP A 198 14.86 24.22 14.01
CA ASP A 198 16.23 24.54 13.57
C ASP A 198 17.16 24.86 14.74
N ASP A 199 16.70 25.62 15.72
CA ASP A 199 17.44 25.90 16.96
C ASP A 199 17.67 24.62 17.77
N GLN A 200 16.70 23.72 17.81
CA GLN A 200 16.86 22.40 18.44
C GLN A 200 17.92 21.56 17.73
N ALA A 201 17.94 21.55 16.40
CA ALA A 201 18.94 20.85 15.60
C ALA A 201 20.36 21.41 15.83
N ASN A 202 20.47 22.71 16.14
CA ASN A 202 21.74 23.43 16.36
C ASN A 202 22.36 23.24 17.75
N GLN A 203 21.71 22.52 18.64
CA GLN A 203 22.26 22.29 19.99
C GLN A 203 23.63 21.60 19.90
N PRO A 204 24.66 22.11 20.60
CA PRO A 204 26.07 21.73 20.39
C PRO A 204 26.38 20.27 20.69
N ASN A 205 25.58 19.60 21.54
CA ASN A 205 25.83 18.23 21.98
C ASN A 205 25.08 17.17 21.17
N LYS A 206 24.31 17.55 20.13
CA LYS A 206 23.55 16.58 19.32
C LYS A 206 24.46 15.90 18.29
N THR A 207 24.36 14.57 18.25
CA THR A 207 24.94 13.76 17.18
C THR A 207 24.17 13.97 15.85
N PRO A 208 24.76 13.62 14.68
CA PRO A 208 24.06 13.68 13.40
C PRO A 208 22.69 12.94 13.46
N ALA A 209 22.64 11.75 14.04
CA ALA A 209 21.39 10.98 14.22
C ALA A 209 20.32 11.74 15.00
N GLN A 210 20.70 12.47 16.03
CA GLN A 210 19.79 13.27 16.85
C GLN A 210 19.35 14.58 16.19
N ARG A 211 20.12 15.09 15.22
CA ARG A 211 19.78 16.30 14.46
C ARG A 211 18.82 16.03 13.31
N ILE A 212 18.85 14.83 12.71
CA ILE A 212 18.04 14.47 11.54
C ILE A 212 16.54 14.76 11.76
N PRO A 213 15.87 14.30 12.83
CA PRO A 213 14.44 14.56 13.01
C PRO A 213 14.12 16.05 13.12
N ASP A 214 14.94 16.83 13.85
CA ASP A 214 14.72 18.26 14.00
C ASP A 214 14.94 19.00 12.68
N LEU A 215 16.01 18.66 11.93
CA LEU A 215 16.29 19.24 10.61
C LEU A 215 15.21 18.90 9.58
N ARG A 216 14.65 17.69 9.66
CA ARG A 216 13.54 17.29 8.77
C ARG A 216 12.29 18.10 9.08
N ASN A 217 11.95 18.26 10.35
CA ASN A 217 10.83 19.10 10.77
C ASN A 217 11.05 20.57 10.36
N ALA A 218 12.24 21.13 10.63
CA ALA A 218 12.55 22.49 10.23
C ALA A 218 12.45 22.68 8.71
N HIS A 219 13.03 21.78 7.93
CA HIS A 219 12.98 21.81 6.46
C HIS A 219 11.55 21.75 5.93
N GLU A 220 10.72 20.85 6.47
CA GLU A 220 9.31 20.71 6.10
C GLU A 220 8.56 22.03 6.36
N LYS A 221 8.70 22.62 7.56
CA LYS A 221 8.01 23.85 7.91
C LYS A 221 8.50 25.07 7.11
N PHE A 222 9.81 25.19 6.83
CA PHE A 222 10.32 26.23 5.94
C PHE A 222 9.86 26.04 4.50
N SER A 223 9.81 24.81 3.99
CA SER A 223 9.32 24.50 2.64
C SER A 223 7.84 24.87 2.50
N GLU A 224 7.01 24.52 3.49
CA GLU A 224 5.61 24.94 3.53
C GLU A 224 5.44 26.46 3.59
N ALA A 225 6.22 27.13 4.43
CA ALA A 225 6.23 28.59 4.52
C ALA A 225 6.62 29.24 3.19
N HIS A 226 7.62 28.68 2.49
CA HIS A 226 8.03 29.14 1.17
C HIS A 226 6.94 28.90 0.11
N GLN A 227 6.24 27.76 0.13
CA GLN A 227 5.09 27.51 -0.76
C GLN A 227 3.94 28.49 -0.52
N LEU A 228 3.65 28.82 0.75
CA LEU A 228 2.63 29.81 1.09
C LEU A 228 3.01 31.23 0.66
N SER A 229 4.28 31.57 0.74
CA SER A 229 4.82 32.88 0.38
C SER A 229 6.17 32.76 -0.35
N PRO A 230 6.15 32.54 -1.68
CA PRO A 230 7.38 32.39 -2.48
C PRO A 230 8.30 33.62 -2.47
N VAL A 231 7.77 34.77 -2.10
CA VAL A 231 8.53 36.02 -2.00
C VAL A 231 9.15 36.24 -0.61
N ASN A 232 8.92 35.35 0.35
CA ASN A 232 9.51 35.46 1.68
C ASN A 232 10.98 35.00 1.66
N PRO A 233 11.96 35.90 1.79
CA PRO A 233 13.37 35.54 1.65
C PRO A 233 13.90 34.72 2.82
N GLU A 234 13.26 34.79 3.99
CA GLU A 234 13.64 34.00 5.16
C GLU A 234 13.19 32.55 5.01
N ALA A 235 11.96 32.31 4.56
CA ALA A 235 11.45 30.96 4.28
C ALA A 235 12.31 30.27 3.21
N GLN A 236 12.65 30.97 2.12
CA GLN A 236 13.49 30.46 1.06
C GLN A 236 14.91 30.08 1.54
N ARG A 237 15.52 30.97 2.36
CA ARG A 237 16.85 30.68 2.93
C ARG A 237 16.78 29.51 3.91
N GLY A 238 15.79 29.53 4.83
CA GLY A 238 15.59 28.49 5.82
C GLY A 238 15.40 27.12 5.18
N GLU A 239 14.59 27.02 4.11
CA GLU A 239 14.39 25.79 3.33
C GLU A 239 15.73 25.30 2.72
N SER A 240 16.47 26.18 2.05
CA SER A 240 17.74 25.83 1.43
C SER A 240 18.80 25.40 2.45
N ASP A 241 18.94 26.15 3.56
CA ASP A 241 19.94 25.89 4.59
C ASP A 241 19.62 24.60 5.36
N THR A 242 18.37 24.39 5.75
CA THR A 242 17.95 23.17 6.45
C THR A 242 18.03 21.95 5.54
N LYS A 243 17.70 22.08 4.24
CA LYS A 243 17.89 21.03 3.23
C LYS A 243 19.34 20.57 3.14
N ASN A 244 20.27 21.51 3.03
CA ASN A 244 21.70 21.22 2.93
C ASN A 244 22.25 20.57 4.20
N ARG A 245 21.83 21.04 5.36
CA ARG A 245 22.23 20.49 6.68
C ARG A 245 21.62 19.13 6.95
N LEU A 246 20.39 18.90 6.54
CA LEU A 246 19.74 17.58 6.61
C LEU A 246 20.48 16.58 5.72
N ALA A 247 20.77 16.95 4.48
CA ALA A 247 21.56 16.11 3.56
C ALA A 247 22.93 15.74 4.16
N GLU A 248 23.63 16.71 4.76
CA GLU A 248 24.94 16.44 5.39
C GLU A 248 24.82 15.55 6.65
N ALA A 249 23.79 15.75 7.49
CA ALA A 249 23.58 14.91 8.66
C ALA A 249 23.21 13.46 8.28
N LEU A 250 22.37 13.29 7.26
CA LEU A 250 22.00 11.99 6.70
C LEU A 250 23.23 11.28 6.10
N LYS A 251 24.07 12.01 5.35
CA LYS A 251 25.34 11.50 4.82
C LYS A 251 26.24 10.97 5.94
N GLN A 252 26.48 11.78 6.96
CA GLN A 252 27.36 11.41 8.08
C GLN A 252 26.85 10.17 8.82
N GLU A 253 25.56 10.14 9.15
CA GLU A 253 24.96 9.01 9.86
C GLU A 253 24.86 7.77 8.96
N GLY A 254 24.51 7.95 7.68
CA GLY A 254 24.47 6.89 6.69
C GLY A 254 25.82 6.21 6.52
N MET A 255 26.90 6.99 6.35
CA MET A 255 28.26 6.48 6.28
C MET A 255 28.68 5.71 7.54
N ARG A 256 28.28 6.21 8.72
CA ARG A 256 28.52 5.52 9.99
C ARG A 256 27.81 4.18 10.07
N ASN A 257 26.54 4.15 9.69
CA ASN A 257 25.72 2.94 9.73
C ASN A 257 26.20 1.90 8.71
N VAL A 258 26.61 2.34 7.52
CA VAL A 258 27.21 1.46 6.50
C VAL A 258 28.49 0.79 7.00
N GLN A 259 29.29 1.45 7.84
CA GLN A 259 30.53 0.89 8.41
C GLN A 259 30.29 -0.03 9.62
N ALA A 260 29.07 -0.08 10.17
CA ALA A 260 28.75 -0.93 11.32
C ALA A 260 29.02 -2.41 11.00
N PRO A 261 29.55 -3.20 11.95
CA PRO A 261 29.77 -4.62 11.74
C PRO A 261 28.46 -5.36 11.55
N LEU A 262 28.43 -6.29 10.59
CA LEU A 262 27.34 -7.24 10.43
C LEU A 262 27.44 -8.29 11.54
N SER A 263 26.32 -8.64 12.14
CA SER A 263 26.22 -9.67 13.18
C SER A 263 25.24 -10.77 12.77
N LEU A 264 25.43 -11.98 13.30
CA LEU A 264 24.44 -13.03 13.13
C LEU A 264 23.36 -12.87 14.21
N LYS A 265 22.10 -12.86 13.80
CA LYS A 265 20.97 -12.94 14.73
C LYS A 265 20.94 -14.33 15.35
N SER A 266 21.41 -14.46 16.58
CA SER A 266 21.33 -15.69 17.34
C SER A 266 20.08 -15.67 18.20
N SER A 267 19.06 -16.44 17.84
CA SER A 267 17.90 -16.66 18.72
C SER A 267 18.21 -17.80 19.69
N ARG A 268 18.34 -17.50 20.97
CA ARG A 268 18.59 -18.51 22.03
C ARG A 268 17.40 -19.44 22.31
N ARG A 269 16.21 -19.18 21.76
CA ARG A 269 14.96 -19.88 22.11
C ARG A 269 14.37 -20.78 21.04
N GLU A 270 14.76 -20.62 19.79
CA GLU A 270 14.30 -21.48 18.68
C GLU A 270 15.48 -21.78 17.77
N PRO A 271 15.62 -22.99 17.22
CA PRO A 271 16.58 -23.31 16.18
C PRO A 271 16.10 -22.62 14.88
N ARG A 272 16.33 -21.31 14.79
CA ARG A 272 16.10 -20.56 13.54
C ARG A 272 17.34 -20.69 12.66
N LEU A 273 17.07 -20.70 11.37
CA LEU A 273 18.13 -20.58 10.37
C LEU A 273 18.97 -19.32 10.65
N PRO A 274 20.29 -19.37 10.52
CA PRO A 274 21.15 -18.23 10.79
C PRO A 274 20.80 -17.07 9.86
N GLU A 275 20.47 -15.94 10.43
CA GLU A 275 20.11 -14.70 9.70
C GLU A 275 21.19 -13.63 9.97
N VAL A 276 21.67 -12.98 8.93
CA VAL A 276 22.58 -11.85 9.06
C VAL A 276 21.79 -10.61 9.48
N ASP A 277 22.20 -9.97 10.57
CA ASP A 277 21.63 -8.67 10.99
C ASP A 277 22.25 -7.54 10.16
N ALA A 278 21.55 -7.16 9.11
CA ALA A 278 21.92 -6.08 8.19
C ALA A 278 21.16 -4.77 8.48
N SER A 279 20.39 -4.68 9.58
CA SER A 279 19.47 -3.57 9.87
C SER A 279 20.16 -2.19 9.87
N LYS A 280 21.37 -2.08 10.41
CA LYS A 280 22.15 -0.84 10.37
C LYS A 280 22.62 -0.50 8.94
N LEU A 281 22.99 -1.49 8.17
CA LEU A 281 23.41 -1.30 6.79
C LEU A 281 22.22 -0.83 5.93
N GLU A 282 21.05 -1.42 6.09
CA GLU A 282 19.79 -1.00 5.45
C GLU A 282 19.44 0.44 5.82
N GLN A 283 19.50 0.78 7.10
CA GLN A 283 19.29 2.14 7.57
C GLN A 283 20.31 3.12 6.97
N GLY A 284 21.57 2.70 6.88
CA GLY A 284 22.62 3.51 6.28
C GLY A 284 22.40 3.77 4.79
N ILE A 285 21.97 2.75 4.03
CA ILE A 285 21.60 2.88 2.61
C ILE A 285 20.43 3.88 2.46
N ALA A 286 19.35 3.70 3.22
CA ALA A 286 18.19 4.59 3.17
C ALA A 286 18.56 6.06 3.48
N GLN A 287 19.43 6.29 4.48
CA GLN A 287 19.90 7.63 4.83
C GLN A 287 20.77 8.25 3.71
N LEU A 288 21.63 7.47 3.08
CA LEU A 288 22.44 7.96 1.95
C LEU A 288 21.57 8.24 0.72
N GLU A 289 20.56 7.42 0.43
CA GLU A 289 19.59 7.65 -0.65
C GLU A 289 18.79 8.93 -0.42
N GLU A 290 18.30 9.17 0.81
CA GLU A 290 17.63 10.43 1.18
C GLU A 290 18.58 11.63 1.02
N SER A 291 19.85 11.50 1.45
CA SER A 291 20.86 12.53 1.26
C SER A 291 21.10 12.84 -0.22
N GLN A 292 21.17 11.82 -1.08
CA GLN A 292 21.31 11.97 -2.53
C GLN A 292 20.11 12.68 -3.17
N GLN A 293 18.89 12.36 -2.73
CA GLN A 293 17.67 13.03 -3.20
C GLN A 293 17.66 14.52 -2.83
N LEU A 294 18.07 14.85 -1.61
CA LEU A 294 18.15 16.24 -1.14
C LEU A 294 19.25 17.02 -1.85
N ARG A 295 20.40 16.38 -2.13
CA ARG A 295 21.57 17.00 -2.77
C ARG A 295 22.15 16.07 -3.86
N PRO A 296 21.59 16.07 -5.07
CA PRO A 296 22.10 15.27 -6.18
C PRO A 296 23.51 15.69 -6.59
N GLY A 297 24.35 14.71 -6.95
CA GLY A 297 25.71 14.95 -7.46
C GLY A 297 26.79 15.02 -6.39
N ASP A 298 26.52 14.65 -5.14
CA ASP A 298 27.56 14.44 -4.12
C ASP A 298 28.27 13.10 -4.39
N SER A 299 29.44 13.17 -5.03
CA SER A 299 30.23 11.99 -5.39
C SER A 299 30.62 11.10 -4.21
N GLN A 300 30.73 11.65 -3.00
CA GLN A 300 31.01 10.87 -1.80
C GLN A 300 29.80 10.03 -1.38
N VAL A 301 28.58 10.58 -1.54
CA VAL A 301 27.34 9.83 -1.29
C VAL A 301 27.16 8.74 -2.33
N ASP A 302 27.41 9.03 -3.62
CA ASP A 302 27.32 8.05 -4.71
C ASP A 302 28.28 6.86 -4.50
N GLU A 303 29.54 7.16 -4.13
CA GLU A 303 30.53 6.13 -3.83
C GLU A 303 30.17 5.33 -2.57
N ALA A 304 29.69 6.01 -1.52
CA ALA A 304 29.26 5.35 -0.29
C ALA A 304 28.05 4.43 -0.52
N LEU A 305 27.07 4.86 -1.32
CA LEU A 305 25.92 4.06 -1.72
C LEU A 305 26.33 2.80 -2.50
N LYS A 306 27.22 2.97 -3.47
CA LYS A 306 27.72 1.82 -4.23
C LYS A 306 28.39 0.80 -3.30
N LYS A 307 29.31 1.23 -2.45
CA LYS A 307 29.99 0.37 -1.47
C LYS A 307 28.99 -0.29 -0.49
N ALA A 308 27.97 0.44 -0.07
CA ALA A 308 26.95 -0.07 0.84
C ALA A 308 26.10 -1.16 0.17
N LYS A 309 25.68 -0.95 -1.06
CA LYS A 309 24.91 -1.91 -1.86
C LYS A 309 25.73 -3.18 -2.17
N ASP A 310 27.01 -3.03 -2.55
CA ASP A 310 27.90 -4.17 -2.73
C ASP A 310 28.07 -4.95 -1.42
N ARG A 311 28.26 -4.26 -0.29
CA ARG A 311 28.36 -4.90 1.03
C ARG A 311 27.05 -5.60 1.45
N MET A 312 25.89 -5.05 1.07
CA MET A 312 24.61 -5.72 1.28
C MET A 312 24.51 -7.00 0.45
N ALA A 313 24.94 -6.94 -0.81
CA ALA A 313 24.98 -8.10 -1.69
C ALA A 313 25.92 -9.19 -1.10
N ASP A 314 27.12 -8.83 -0.63
CA ASP A 314 28.03 -9.75 0.09
C ASP A 314 27.35 -10.43 1.29
N ALA A 315 26.59 -9.67 2.09
CA ALA A 315 25.91 -10.20 3.25
C ALA A 315 24.81 -11.22 2.86
N LYS A 316 24.07 -10.94 1.80
CA LYS A 316 23.04 -11.83 1.24
C LYS A 316 23.64 -13.08 0.63
N VAL A 317 24.77 -12.96 -0.09
CA VAL A 317 25.52 -14.12 -0.61
C VAL A 317 25.96 -15.04 0.53
N LYS A 318 26.56 -14.50 1.60
CA LYS A 318 26.93 -15.31 2.79
C LYS A 318 25.74 -16.01 3.43
N GLN A 319 24.59 -15.38 3.44
CA GLN A 319 23.37 -16.01 3.94
C GLN A 319 22.93 -17.17 3.02
N ALA A 320 22.98 -16.98 1.70
CA ALA A 320 22.69 -18.02 0.73
C ALA A 320 23.68 -19.22 0.87
N GLU A 321 24.98 -18.95 1.01
CA GLU A 321 26.00 -19.98 1.25
C GLU A 321 25.72 -20.79 2.53
N THR A 322 25.19 -20.14 3.56
CA THR A 322 24.78 -20.84 4.78
C THR A 322 23.64 -21.82 4.52
N PHE A 323 22.67 -21.45 3.68
CA PHE A 323 21.59 -22.35 3.28
C PHE A 323 22.11 -23.50 2.41
N LEU A 324 23.07 -23.26 1.51
CA LEU A 324 23.74 -24.30 0.73
C LEU A 324 24.49 -25.29 1.62
N ALA A 325 25.19 -24.81 2.63
CA ALA A 325 25.88 -25.68 3.58
C ALA A 325 24.94 -26.54 4.44
N LEU A 326 23.75 -26.02 4.74
CA LEU A 326 22.69 -26.78 5.44
C LEU A 326 22.03 -27.79 4.50
N GLU A 327 21.81 -27.44 3.25
CA GLU A 327 21.23 -28.32 2.23
C GLU A 327 22.05 -29.63 2.07
N GLU A 328 23.38 -29.52 2.07
CA GLU A 328 24.28 -30.68 1.97
C GLU A 328 24.10 -31.71 3.11
N GLN A 329 23.59 -31.30 4.26
CA GLN A 329 23.39 -32.14 5.44
C GLN A 329 22.00 -32.81 5.46
N ILE A 330 21.09 -32.43 4.60
CA ILE A 330 19.70 -32.92 4.59
C ILE A 330 19.53 -34.01 3.53
N PRO A 331 19.01 -35.18 3.90
CA PRO A 331 18.76 -36.25 2.94
C PRO A 331 17.41 -36.16 2.21
N ILE A 332 16.48 -35.29 2.71
CA ILE A 332 15.10 -35.24 2.22
C ILE A 332 14.98 -34.24 1.08
N THR A 333 14.58 -34.69 -0.10
CA THR A 333 14.45 -33.89 -1.34
C THR A 333 13.62 -32.64 -1.16
N LYS A 334 12.46 -32.71 -0.51
CA LYS A 334 11.56 -31.59 -0.30
C LYS A 334 12.20 -30.49 0.57
N GLU A 335 12.92 -30.89 1.61
CA GLU A 335 13.62 -29.96 2.52
C GLU A 335 14.84 -29.35 1.82
N LYS A 336 15.57 -30.10 1.01
CA LYS A 336 16.65 -29.58 0.15
C LYS A 336 16.15 -28.48 -0.77
N LEU A 337 15.07 -28.73 -1.51
CA LEU A 337 14.47 -27.73 -2.40
C LEU A 337 14.00 -26.48 -1.64
N ALA A 338 13.47 -26.63 -0.43
CA ALA A 338 13.08 -25.49 0.40
C ALA A 338 14.29 -24.61 0.75
N LEU A 339 15.41 -25.20 1.17
CA LEU A 339 16.64 -24.47 1.47
C LEU A 339 17.25 -23.81 0.23
N LEU A 340 17.27 -24.51 -0.90
CA LEU A 340 17.76 -23.95 -2.16
C LEU A 340 16.91 -22.76 -2.63
N ARG A 341 15.58 -22.82 -2.47
CA ARG A 341 14.69 -21.68 -2.77
C ARG A 341 14.97 -20.51 -1.85
N MET A 342 15.19 -20.74 -0.55
CA MET A 342 15.57 -19.68 0.38
C MET A 342 16.93 -19.08 0.03
N ALA A 343 17.89 -19.91 -0.39
CA ALA A 343 19.19 -19.43 -0.86
C ALA A 343 19.02 -18.56 -2.12
N ARG A 344 18.18 -19.00 -3.07
CA ARG A 344 17.91 -18.24 -4.30
C ARG A 344 17.28 -16.89 -4.02
N GLU A 345 16.32 -16.82 -3.13
CA GLU A 345 15.71 -15.57 -2.68
C GLU A 345 16.74 -14.57 -2.16
N GLN A 346 17.73 -15.01 -1.36
CA GLN A 346 18.79 -14.14 -0.89
C GLN A 346 19.68 -13.62 -2.03
N ILE A 347 19.96 -14.47 -3.03
CA ILE A 347 20.73 -14.04 -4.21
C ILE A 347 19.95 -13.06 -5.06
N ASP A 348 18.66 -13.25 -5.25
CA ASP A 348 17.81 -12.30 -5.98
C ASP A 348 17.81 -10.93 -5.31
N HIS A 349 17.69 -10.88 -3.97
CA HIS A 349 17.85 -9.65 -3.21
C HIS A 349 19.26 -9.04 -3.32
N ALA A 350 20.31 -9.86 -3.40
CA ALA A 350 21.67 -9.36 -3.62
C ALA A 350 21.80 -8.68 -4.98
N LEU A 351 21.24 -9.29 -6.03
CA LEU A 351 21.28 -8.76 -7.39
C LEU A 351 20.36 -7.56 -7.60
N GLU A 352 19.27 -7.43 -6.85
CA GLU A 352 18.45 -6.20 -6.81
C GLU A 352 19.27 -5.01 -6.31
N GLN A 353 20.09 -5.20 -5.27
CA GLN A 353 20.92 -4.15 -4.71
C GLN A 353 22.14 -3.84 -5.60
N SER A 354 22.76 -4.87 -6.16
CA SER A 354 23.95 -4.76 -7.01
C SER A 354 23.86 -5.74 -8.19
N PRO A 355 23.28 -5.33 -9.33
CA PRO A 355 23.03 -6.23 -10.48
C PRO A 355 24.30 -6.83 -11.10
N ASN A 356 25.45 -6.18 -10.94
CA ASN A 356 26.74 -6.61 -11.48
C ASN A 356 27.61 -7.33 -10.44
N HIS A 357 27.03 -7.76 -9.31
CA HIS A 357 27.78 -8.42 -8.24
C HIS A 357 28.19 -9.84 -8.67
N GLN A 358 29.47 -10.03 -8.98
CA GLN A 358 29.97 -11.27 -9.61
C GLN A 358 29.75 -12.51 -8.73
N GLU A 359 29.97 -12.39 -7.42
CA GLU A 359 29.81 -13.51 -6.49
C GLU A 359 28.32 -13.91 -6.38
N ALA A 360 27.39 -12.96 -6.32
CA ALA A 360 25.96 -13.24 -6.33
C ALA A 360 25.53 -13.96 -7.63
N GLN A 361 26.03 -13.53 -8.79
CA GLN A 361 25.75 -14.21 -10.06
C GLN A 361 26.25 -15.65 -10.04
N ARG A 362 27.49 -15.88 -9.63
CA ARG A 362 28.08 -17.24 -9.54
C ARG A 362 27.35 -18.15 -8.55
N THR A 363 27.01 -17.60 -7.37
CA THR A 363 26.27 -18.38 -6.36
C THR A 363 24.84 -18.68 -6.85
N GLY A 364 24.21 -17.76 -7.58
CA GLY A 364 22.92 -17.97 -8.23
C GLY A 364 22.96 -19.12 -9.24
N GLU A 365 23.96 -19.13 -10.13
CA GLU A 365 24.17 -20.22 -11.09
C GLU A 365 24.42 -21.57 -10.39
N GLU A 366 25.15 -21.57 -9.26
CA GLU A 366 25.36 -22.77 -8.45
C GLU A 366 24.08 -23.29 -7.82
N ILE A 367 23.25 -22.39 -7.28
CA ILE A 367 21.95 -22.74 -6.70
C ILE A 367 21.04 -23.35 -7.79
N ASP A 368 20.95 -22.70 -8.95
CA ASP A 368 20.13 -23.19 -10.07
C ASP A 368 20.59 -24.57 -10.53
N ARG A 369 21.91 -24.80 -10.56
CA ARG A 369 22.48 -26.10 -10.87
C ARG A 369 22.10 -27.16 -9.84
N ARG A 370 22.19 -26.83 -8.54
CA ARG A 370 21.82 -27.78 -7.47
C ARG A 370 20.31 -28.06 -7.46
N MET A 371 19.48 -27.05 -7.66
CA MET A 371 18.03 -27.22 -7.79
C MET A 371 17.70 -28.16 -8.98
N ALA A 372 18.32 -27.92 -10.14
CA ALA A 372 18.14 -28.78 -11.31
C ALA A 372 18.56 -30.23 -11.03
N GLN A 373 19.68 -30.45 -10.32
CA GLN A 373 20.11 -31.78 -9.94
C GLN A 373 19.12 -32.47 -9.00
N VAL A 374 18.60 -31.76 -8.00
CA VAL A 374 17.59 -32.32 -7.06
C VAL A 374 16.31 -32.68 -7.80
N HIS A 375 15.86 -31.85 -8.75
CA HIS A 375 14.72 -32.17 -9.60
C HIS A 375 15.01 -33.35 -10.52
N GLU A 376 16.20 -33.44 -11.12
CA GLU A 376 16.59 -34.57 -11.94
C GLU A 376 16.58 -35.88 -11.15
N ASP A 377 17.18 -35.89 -9.94
CA ASP A 377 17.23 -37.07 -9.08
C ASP A 377 15.83 -37.55 -8.67
N GLU A 378 14.91 -36.59 -8.37
CA GLU A 378 13.52 -36.92 -8.03
C GLU A 378 12.76 -37.45 -9.27
N GLY A 379 12.98 -36.85 -10.45
CA GLY A 379 12.42 -37.35 -11.71
C GLY A 379 12.88 -38.78 -12.01
N ASP A 380 14.17 -39.06 -11.87
CA ASP A 380 14.74 -40.40 -12.03
C ASP A 380 14.12 -41.41 -11.03
N PHE A 381 13.91 -40.99 -9.79
CA PHE A 381 13.29 -41.80 -8.75
C PHE A 381 11.82 -42.12 -9.09
N GLN A 382 11.03 -41.15 -9.51
CA GLN A 382 9.64 -41.36 -9.92
C GLN A 382 9.55 -42.25 -11.17
N GLU A 383 10.44 -42.04 -12.16
CA GLU A 383 10.50 -42.89 -13.34
C GLU A 383 10.85 -44.35 -13.00
N GLN A 384 11.82 -44.60 -12.11
CA GLN A 384 12.17 -45.94 -11.67
C GLN A 384 11.01 -46.62 -10.93
N GLN A 385 10.32 -45.90 -10.03
CA GLN A 385 9.15 -46.43 -9.34
C GLN A 385 8.03 -46.81 -10.31
N SER A 386 7.83 -46.02 -11.36
CA SER A 386 6.79 -46.27 -12.36
C SER A 386 6.90 -47.64 -13.01
N ALA A 387 8.12 -48.18 -13.16
CA ALA A 387 8.36 -49.49 -13.79
C ALA A 387 7.73 -50.66 -13.04
N PHE A 388 7.43 -50.51 -11.75
CA PHE A 388 6.86 -51.56 -10.89
C PHE A 388 5.40 -51.31 -10.53
N SER A 389 4.79 -50.25 -11.06
CA SER A 389 3.46 -49.80 -10.69
C SER A 389 2.37 -50.30 -11.65
N GLN A 390 1.12 -50.30 -11.17
CA GLN A 390 -0.05 -50.54 -12.05
C GLN A 390 -0.20 -49.39 -13.06
N PRO A 391 -0.82 -49.60 -14.22
CA PRO A 391 -0.84 -48.62 -15.31
C PRO A 391 -1.31 -47.23 -14.89
N GLU A 392 -2.31 -47.12 -14.01
CA GLU A 392 -2.82 -45.86 -13.49
C GLU A 392 -1.78 -45.14 -12.61
N GLN A 393 -1.15 -45.87 -11.70
CA GLN A 393 -0.06 -45.33 -10.85
C GLN A 393 1.19 -45.04 -11.67
N GLN A 394 1.47 -45.88 -12.68
CA GLN A 394 2.56 -45.66 -13.62
C GLN A 394 2.42 -44.34 -14.37
N ALA A 395 1.22 -44.03 -14.89
CA ALA A 395 0.96 -42.76 -15.57
C ALA A 395 1.18 -41.59 -14.63
N MET A 396 0.67 -41.65 -13.40
CA MET A 396 0.84 -40.57 -12.39
C MET A 396 2.32 -40.36 -12.03
N GLN A 397 3.09 -41.45 -11.82
CA GLN A 397 4.52 -41.33 -11.50
C GLN A 397 5.34 -40.79 -12.68
N LEU A 398 5.01 -41.20 -13.91
CA LEU A 398 5.65 -40.64 -15.11
C LEU A 398 5.30 -39.18 -15.35
N SER A 399 4.07 -38.75 -15.03
CA SER A 399 3.69 -37.33 -15.07
C SER A 399 4.50 -36.52 -14.05
N GLN A 400 4.65 -37.03 -12.83
CA GLN A 400 5.50 -36.40 -11.81
C GLN A 400 6.98 -36.33 -12.23
N ALA A 401 7.49 -37.43 -12.83
CA ALA A 401 8.85 -37.42 -13.36
C ALA A 401 9.05 -36.38 -14.46
N LEU A 402 8.08 -36.26 -15.36
CA LEU A 402 8.08 -35.25 -16.43
C LEU A 402 8.10 -33.82 -15.86
N ASP A 403 7.25 -33.54 -14.87
CA ASP A 403 7.22 -32.22 -14.19
C ASP A 403 8.59 -31.88 -13.57
N HIS A 404 9.23 -32.85 -12.93
CA HIS A 404 10.57 -32.67 -12.38
C HIS A 404 11.63 -32.42 -13.45
N PHE A 405 11.65 -33.21 -14.54
CA PHE A 405 12.60 -32.96 -15.63
C PHE A 405 12.36 -31.64 -16.34
N GLN A 406 11.11 -31.19 -16.46
CA GLN A 406 10.79 -29.88 -16.98
C GLN A 406 11.34 -28.78 -16.08
N GLN A 407 11.12 -28.84 -14.76
CA GLN A 407 11.68 -27.88 -13.80
C GLN A 407 13.21 -27.87 -13.84
N ALA A 408 13.85 -29.04 -13.94
CA ALA A 408 15.31 -29.12 -14.11
C ALA A 408 15.78 -28.45 -15.40
N SER A 409 15.05 -28.64 -16.50
CA SER A 409 15.36 -28.06 -17.81
C SER A 409 15.16 -26.56 -17.86
N GLU A 410 14.16 -26.03 -17.17
CA GLU A 410 13.93 -24.58 -17.01
C GLU A 410 15.07 -23.89 -16.25
N LEU A 411 15.59 -24.54 -15.20
CA LEU A 411 16.74 -24.05 -14.42
C LEU A 411 18.05 -24.14 -15.21
N GLN A 412 18.18 -25.13 -16.09
CA GLN A 412 19.40 -25.39 -16.88
C GLN A 412 19.06 -25.63 -18.37
N PRO A 413 18.60 -24.60 -19.12
CA PRO A 413 18.04 -24.78 -20.47
C PRO A 413 19.05 -25.23 -21.51
N ASN A 414 20.34 -25.07 -21.25
CA ASN A 414 21.40 -25.44 -22.19
C ASN A 414 21.99 -26.86 -21.95
N GLN A 415 21.31 -27.71 -21.20
CA GLN A 415 21.76 -29.07 -20.94
C GLN A 415 21.01 -30.12 -21.80
N PRO A 416 21.62 -30.64 -22.89
CA PRO A 416 20.97 -31.62 -23.77
C PRO A 416 20.52 -32.90 -23.04
N ARG A 417 21.21 -33.25 -21.95
CA ARG A 417 20.88 -34.43 -21.13
C ARG A 417 19.49 -34.28 -20.48
N LEU A 418 19.15 -33.11 -19.94
CA LEU A 418 17.86 -32.86 -19.30
C LEU A 418 16.73 -32.88 -20.33
N GLN A 419 16.97 -32.28 -21.50
CA GLN A 419 16.03 -32.29 -22.61
C GLN A 419 15.76 -33.74 -23.10
N ALA A 420 16.82 -34.56 -23.22
CA ALA A 420 16.66 -35.97 -23.59
C ALA A 420 15.86 -36.78 -22.55
N LYS A 421 16.05 -36.49 -21.24
CA LYS A 421 15.26 -37.13 -20.17
C LYS A 421 13.79 -36.70 -20.20
N GLN A 422 13.54 -35.43 -20.43
CA GLN A 422 12.18 -34.89 -20.59
C GLN A 422 11.47 -35.59 -21.77
N GLU A 423 12.10 -35.61 -22.95
CA GLU A 423 11.56 -36.27 -24.13
C GLU A 423 11.32 -37.79 -23.91
N GLN A 424 12.21 -38.45 -23.18
CA GLN A 424 12.06 -39.88 -22.83
C GLN A 424 10.87 -40.09 -21.87
N ALA A 425 10.72 -39.25 -20.86
CA ALA A 425 9.58 -39.30 -19.94
C ALA A 425 8.25 -39.04 -20.65
N GLU A 426 8.20 -38.02 -21.53
CA GLU A 426 7.05 -37.73 -22.39
C GLU A 426 6.65 -38.94 -23.24
N GLN A 427 7.63 -39.59 -23.88
CA GLN A 427 7.38 -40.78 -24.69
C GLN A 427 6.83 -41.95 -23.87
N LYS A 428 7.40 -42.20 -22.67
CA LYS A 428 6.95 -43.27 -21.76
C LYS A 428 5.54 -42.98 -21.24
N LEU A 429 5.29 -41.76 -20.84
CA LEU A 429 3.97 -41.32 -20.37
C LEU A 429 2.92 -41.47 -21.48
N ALA A 430 3.21 -40.98 -22.69
CA ALA A 430 2.32 -41.13 -23.83
C ALA A 430 1.99 -42.59 -24.15
N GLN A 431 2.99 -43.49 -24.12
CA GLN A 431 2.77 -44.91 -24.33
C GLN A 431 1.93 -45.55 -23.21
N THR A 432 2.12 -45.10 -21.97
CA THR A 432 1.39 -45.62 -20.81
C THR A 432 -0.07 -45.18 -20.85
N LEU A 433 -0.31 -43.87 -21.16
CA LEU A 433 -1.65 -43.34 -21.32
C LEU A 433 -2.42 -43.99 -22.47
N ASP A 434 -1.76 -44.25 -23.61
CA ASP A 434 -2.39 -44.95 -24.73
C ASP A 434 -2.80 -46.40 -24.34
N LYS A 435 -1.92 -47.15 -23.67
CA LYS A 435 -2.25 -48.48 -23.13
C LYS A 435 -3.34 -48.46 -22.07
N LEU A 436 -3.32 -47.46 -21.20
CA LEU A 436 -4.33 -47.27 -20.16
C LEU A 436 -5.70 -46.94 -20.77
N ALA A 437 -5.74 -46.07 -21.77
CA ALA A 437 -6.96 -45.76 -22.50
C ALA A 437 -7.50 -47.03 -23.22
N ASP A 438 -6.64 -47.80 -23.89
CA ASP A 438 -7.05 -49.04 -24.55
C ASP A 438 -7.61 -50.07 -23.56
N LYS A 439 -6.97 -50.22 -22.38
CA LYS A 439 -7.45 -51.07 -21.30
C LYS A 439 -8.82 -50.61 -20.75
N LEU A 440 -8.98 -49.34 -20.53
CA LEU A 440 -10.22 -48.73 -20.01
C LEU A 440 -11.36 -48.69 -21.04
N MET A 441 -11.05 -48.66 -22.34
CA MET A 441 -12.06 -48.79 -23.40
C MET A 441 -12.54 -50.22 -23.57
N GLN A 442 -11.79 -51.26 -23.19
CA GLN A 442 -12.22 -52.66 -23.24
C GLN A 442 -13.31 -52.94 -22.19
N SER A 443 -14.44 -53.51 -22.60
CA SER A 443 -15.50 -53.88 -21.66
C SER A 443 -15.12 -55.18 -20.92
N PRO A 444 -15.25 -55.22 -19.59
CA PRO A 444 -14.97 -56.44 -18.82
C PRO A 444 -16.04 -57.54 -18.98
N GLY A 445 -17.15 -57.26 -19.67
CA GLY A 445 -18.21 -58.26 -19.97
C GLY A 445 -19.62 -57.67 -19.99
N ALA A 446 -20.60 -58.51 -20.41
CA ALA A 446 -21.99 -58.10 -20.62
C ALA A 446 -22.79 -57.72 -19.35
N GLN A 447 -22.23 -57.87 -18.15
CA GLN A 447 -22.90 -57.60 -16.86
C GLN A 447 -22.30 -56.39 -16.10
N GLU A 448 -21.51 -55.54 -16.75
CA GLU A 448 -20.95 -54.35 -16.11
C GLU A 448 -22.06 -53.37 -15.71
N PRO A 449 -22.12 -52.94 -14.44
CA PRO A 449 -23.08 -51.90 -14.00
C PRO A 449 -22.84 -50.59 -14.77
N MET A 450 -23.91 -49.83 -15.07
CA MET A 450 -23.80 -48.57 -15.84
C MET A 450 -22.92 -47.53 -15.16
N GLU A 451 -22.97 -47.45 -13.84
CA GLU A 451 -22.13 -46.57 -13.04
C GLU A 451 -20.65 -46.92 -13.15
N ALA A 452 -20.32 -48.23 -13.08
CA ALA A 452 -18.96 -48.74 -13.24
C ALA A 452 -18.44 -48.49 -14.66
N LYS A 453 -19.28 -48.67 -15.69
CA LYS A 453 -18.97 -48.34 -17.07
C LYS A 453 -18.71 -46.86 -17.26
N ALA A 454 -19.53 -45.99 -16.67
CA ALA A 454 -19.34 -44.53 -16.74
C ALA A 454 -17.99 -44.13 -16.10
N ALA A 455 -17.68 -44.58 -14.90
CA ALA A 455 -16.41 -44.29 -14.22
C ALA A 455 -15.19 -44.78 -15.02
N ARG A 456 -15.27 -45.98 -15.64
CA ARG A 456 -14.23 -46.51 -16.49
C ARG A 456 -14.00 -45.67 -17.75
N LEU A 457 -15.08 -45.22 -18.41
CA LEU A 457 -14.98 -44.38 -19.60
C LEU A 457 -14.51 -42.96 -19.25
N GLU A 458 -14.86 -42.42 -18.08
CA GLU A 458 -14.30 -41.16 -17.56
C GLU A 458 -12.76 -41.26 -17.44
N GLY A 459 -12.27 -42.36 -16.88
CA GLY A 459 -10.82 -42.60 -16.82
C GLY A 459 -10.18 -42.73 -18.21
N ALA A 460 -10.87 -43.36 -19.18
CA ALA A 460 -10.39 -43.43 -20.55
C ALA A 460 -10.35 -42.07 -21.25
N GLU A 461 -11.39 -41.27 -21.07
CA GLU A 461 -11.47 -39.89 -21.61
C GLU A 461 -10.34 -39.03 -21.03
N GLN A 462 -10.12 -39.07 -19.72
CA GLN A 462 -9.02 -38.37 -19.07
C GLN A 462 -7.67 -38.76 -19.62
N ALA A 463 -7.38 -40.08 -19.72
CA ALA A 463 -6.12 -40.60 -20.28
C ALA A 463 -5.89 -40.15 -21.73
N LEU A 464 -6.95 -40.11 -22.55
CA LEU A 464 -6.86 -39.65 -23.94
C LEU A 464 -6.65 -38.15 -24.03
N ASN A 465 -7.28 -37.33 -23.16
CA ASN A 465 -7.08 -35.90 -23.12
C ASN A 465 -5.67 -35.53 -22.67
N GLU A 466 -5.12 -36.20 -21.66
CA GLU A 466 -3.72 -36.05 -21.24
C GLU A 466 -2.76 -36.46 -22.37
N LEU A 467 -3.02 -37.60 -23.05
CA LEU A 467 -2.24 -38.01 -24.19
C LEU A 467 -2.29 -37.00 -25.33
N GLN A 468 -3.44 -36.41 -25.59
CA GLN A 468 -3.60 -35.38 -26.61
C GLN A 468 -2.82 -34.08 -26.25
N ALA A 469 -2.73 -33.75 -24.97
CA ALA A 469 -1.95 -32.58 -24.50
C ALA A 469 -0.44 -32.81 -24.69
N ILE A 470 0.05 -34.02 -24.41
CA ILE A 470 1.47 -34.38 -24.55
C ILE A 470 1.86 -34.63 -26.01
N LYS A 471 1.05 -35.40 -26.73
CA LYS A 471 1.31 -35.80 -28.11
C LYS A 471 0.06 -35.64 -28.96
N PRO A 472 -0.21 -34.45 -29.50
CA PRO A 472 -1.37 -34.18 -30.32
C PRO A 472 -1.44 -35.09 -31.54
N SER A 473 -2.57 -35.80 -31.73
CA SER A 473 -2.82 -36.60 -32.95
C SER A 473 -4.31 -36.67 -33.25
N ASP A 474 -4.67 -36.67 -34.54
CA ASP A 474 -6.06 -36.84 -34.99
C ASP A 474 -6.70 -38.11 -34.48
N ARG A 475 -5.91 -39.20 -34.40
CA ARG A 475 -6.37 -40.49 -33.89
C ARG A 475 -6.76 -40.38 -32.40
N THR A 476 -5.94 -39.75 -31.57
CA THR A 476 -6.22 -39.57 -30.13
C THR A 476 -7.45 -38.66 -29.93
N ALA A 477 -7.55 -37.56 -30.69
CA ALA A 477 -8.71 -36.66 -30.63
C ALA A 477 -10.01 -37.39 -31.02
N GLN A 478 -10.01 -38.17 -32.09
CA GLN A 478 -11.18 -38.95 -32.50
C GLN A 478 -11.60 -39.99 -31.45
N ARG A 479 -10.64 -40.67 -30.80
CA ARG A 479 -10.91 -41.63 -29.72
C ARG A 479 -11.51 -40.92 -28.50
N ALA A 480 -10.96 -39.80 -28.10
CA ALA A 480 -11.50 -38.98 -27.01
C ALA A 480 -12.94 -38.51 -27.27
N GLU A 481 -13.22 -38.03 -28.49
CA GLU A 481 -14.57 -37.66 -28.90
C GLU A 481 -15.56 -38.82 -28.88
N GLN A 482 -15.10 -40.02 -29.33
CA GLN A 482 -15.93 -41.24 -29.31
C GLN A 482 -16.28 -41.65 -27.88
N VAL A 483 -15.29 -41.66 -26.98
CA VAL A 483 -15.49 -41.99 -25.56
C VAL A 483 -16.39 -40.96 -24.89
N GLY A 484 -16.21 -39.66 -25.14
CA GLY A 484 -17.04 -38.59 -24.62
C GLY A 484 -18.52 -38.74 -25.03
N LYS A 485 -18.78 -39.04 -26.31
CA LYS A 485 -20.16 -39.30 -26.78
C LYS A 485 -20.81 -40.53 -26.10
N GLU A 486 -20.07 -41.59 -25.87
CA GLU A 486 -20.58 -42.79 -25.19
C GLU A 486 -20.85 -42.49 -23.70
N LEU A 487 -19.98 -41.71 -23.05
CA LEU A 487 -20.11 -41.28 -21.66
C LEU A 487 -21.34 -40.37 -21.47
N ASP A 488 -21.56 -39.42 -22.36
CA ASP A 488 -22.73 -38.52 -22.32
C ASP A 488 -24.02 -39.32 -22.49
N GLY A 489 -24.05 -40.29 -23.38
CA GLY A 489 -25.21 -41.19 -23.52
C GLY A 489 -25.48 -42.00 -22.25
N LEU A 490 -24.45 -42.47 -21.56
CA LEU A 490 -24.59 -43.20 -20.28
C LEU A 490 -25.07 -42.26 -19.16
N ARG A 491 -24.55 -41.05 -19.10
CA ARG A 491 -24.98 -40.05 -18.12
C ARG A 491 -26.46 -39.68 -18.28
N GLN A 492 -26.95 -39.57 -19.52
CA GLN A 492 -28.38 -39.36 -19.79
C GLN A 492 -29.22 -40.51 -19.32
N MET A 493 -28.84 -41.77 -19.63
CA MET A 493 -29.57 -42.95 -19.16
C MET A 493 -29.57 -43.12 -17.65
N LEU A 494 -28.50 -42.74 -16.97
CA LEU A 494 -28.43 -42.75 -15.49
C LEU A 494 -29.34 -41.66 -14.88
N ALA A 495 -29.37 -40.47 -15.50
CA ALA A 495 -30.28 -39.38 -15.08
C ALA A 495 -31.78 -39.75 -15.26
N GLU A 496 -32.12 -40.44 -16.35
CA GLU A 496 -33.50 -40.95 -16.57
C GLU A 496 -33.91 -42.02 -15.57
N LYS A 497 -32.99 -42.92 -15.17
CA LYS A 497 -33.24 -43.90 -14.12
C LYS A 497 -33.45 -43.28 -12.74
N GLY A 498 -32.74 -42.20 -12.44
CA GLY A 498 -32.89 -41.46 -11.18
C GLY A 498 -34.19 -40.64 -11.07
N GLN A 499 -34.92 -40.40 -12.18
CA GLN A 499 -36.15 -39.61 -12.23
C GLN A 499 -37.44 -40.43 -12.20
N LYS A 500 -37.44 -41.77 -12.15
CA LYS A 500 -38.67 -42.53 -12.00
C LYS A 500 -39.22 -42.35 -10.61
N PRO A 501 -40.49 -41.83 -10.47
CA PRO A 501 -41.12 -41.73 -9.18
C PRO A 501 -41.31 -43.12 -8.61
N SER A 502 -40.82 -43.36 -7.41
CA SER A 502 -41.17 -44.56 -6.65
C SER A 502 -42.65 -44.48 -6.28
N GLU A 503 -43.48 -45.23 -6.99
CA GLU A 503 -44.80 -45.62 -6.47
C GLU A 503 -44.57 -46.37 -5.15
N SER A 504 -45.04 -45.77 -4.08
CA SER A 504 -45.06 -46.40 -2.75
C SER A 504 -45.99 -47.61 -2.74
N PRO A 505 -45.56 -48.70 -2.17
CA PRO A 505 -46.46 -49.47 -1.32
C PRO A 505 -45.87 -49.71 0.09
N GLY A 506 -46.67 -49.31 1.07
CA GLY A 506 -46.86 -50.06 2.31
C GLY A 506 -45.68 -50.18 3.28
N GLN A 507 -45.88 -49.51 4.41
CA GLN A 507 -45.39 -49.80 5.77
C GLN A 507 -44.63 -51.15 5.95
N GLY A 508 -43.37 -51.05 6.38
CA GLY A 508 -42.60 -52.17 6.91
C GLY A 508 -41.44 -51.63 7.76
N ASP A 509 -41.39 -52.07 8.99
CA ASP A 509 -40.54 -51.73 10.12
C ASP A 509 -39.03 -51.52 9.85
N PRO A 510 -38.39 -50.64 10.59
CA PRO A 510 -36.96 -50.36 10.48
C PRO A 510 -36.15 -51.21 11.44
N LYS A 511 -35.52 -52.27 10.94
CA LYS A 511 -34.36 -52.91 11.60
C LYS A 511 -33.54 -53.66 10.58
N ASN A 512 -32.50 -53.05 10.09
CA ASN A 512 -31.19 -53.67 9.92
C ASN A 512 -30.19 -52.65 9.36
N GLY A 513 -29.12 -52.46 10.09
CA GLY A 513 -28.03 -51.54 9.75
C GLY A 513 -27.32 -51.97 8.47
N ALA A 514 -27.41 -51.13 7.45
CA ALA A 514 -26.51 -51.19 6.31
C ALA A 514 -25.35 -50.22 6.57
N GLN A 515 -24.14 -50.74 6.66
CA GLN A 515 -22.90 -49.95 6.66
C GLN A 515 -22.84 -49.12 5.37
N PRO A 516 -22.42 -47.85 5.46
CA PRO A 516 -22.22 -47.07 4.25
C PRO A 516 -21.06 -47.65 3.47
N MET A 517 -21.27 -47.93 2.19
CA MET A 517 -20.23 -48.26 1.25
C MET A 517 -19.16 -47.16 1.20
N PRO A 518 -17.87 -47.51 1.10
CA PRO A 518 -16.81 -46.52 0.93
C PRO A 518 -17.04 -45.71 -0.35
N ALA A 519 -16.94 -44.40 -0.23
CA ALA A 519 -16.96 -43.50 -1.37
C ALA A 519 -15.88 -43.87 -2.40
N PRO A 520 -16.15 -43.71 -3.71
CA PRO A 520 -15.14 -43.94 -4.72
C PRO A 520 -13.93 -43.01 -4.46
N PRO A 521 -12.71 -43.50 -4.75
CA PRO A 521 -11.52 -42.68 -4.55
C PRO A 521 -11.62 -41.41 -5.41
N GLN A 522 -11.76 -40.29 -4.76
CA GLN A 522 -11.56 -39.00 -5.39
C GLN A 522 -10.06 -38.91 -5.73
N TRP A 523 -9.76 -38.92 -7.01
CA TRP A 523 -8.45 -38.57 -7.52
C TRP A 523 -8.24 -37.09 -7.18
N MET A 524 -7.59 -36.83 -6.04
CA MET A 524 -7.13 -35.51 -5.71
C MET A 524 -5.99 -35.15 -6.66
N VAL A 525 -6.31 -34.40 -7.68
CA VAL A 525 -5.34 -33.54 -8.32
C VAL A 525 -5.01 -32.47 -7.27
N PRO A 526 -3.76 -32.35 -6.77
CA PRO A 526 -3.40 -31.20 -5.94
C PRO A 526 -3.65 -29.95 -6.79
N PRO A 527 -4.28 -28.90 -6.23
CA PRO A 527 -4.42 -27.65 -6.97
C PRO A 527 -3.02 -27.17 -7.34
N LEU A 528 -2.80 -26.95 -8.62
CA LEU A 528 -1.65 -26.21 -9.12
C LEU A 528 -1.67 -24.86 -8.42
N ASP A 529 -0.68 -24.60 -7.59
CA ASP A 529 -0.47 -23.31 -6.95
C ASP A 529 -0.31 -22.26 -8.07
N GLY A 530 -1.38 -21.53 -8.33
CA GLY A 530 -1.33 -20.37 -9.21
C GLY A 530 -0.40 -19.31 -8.62
N PRO A 531 0.11 -18.40 -9.45
CA PRO A 531 1.08 -17.41 -9.03
C PRO A 531 0.56 -16.60 -7.83
N PRO A 532 1.43 -16.17 -6.89
CA PRO A 532 1.03 -15.51 -5.66
C PRO A 532 0.23 -14.25 -5.98
N ARG A 533 -1.02 -14.20 -5.51
CA ARG A 533 -1.86 -13.00 -5.59
C ARG A 533 -1.26 -11.93 -4.69
N ILE A 534 -0.82 -10.85 -5.31
CA ILE A 534 -0.45 -9.60 -4.64
C ILE A 534 -1.64 -9.17 -3.76
N ASN A 535 -1.41 -9.14 -2.45
CA ASN A 535 -2.38 -8.68 -1.47
C ASN A 535 -2.73 -7.20 -1.72
N GLN A 536 -3.96 -6.94 -2.15
CA GLN A 536 -4.57 -5.63 -2.01
C GLN A 536 -4.85 -5.37 -0.52
N PRO A 537 -4.65 -4.15 0.01
CA PRO A 537 -4.93 -3.85 1.41
C PRO A 537 -6.44 -3.87 1.65
N GLY A 538 -6.89 -4.94 2.30
CA GLY A 538 -8.27 -5.16 2.70
C GLY A 538 -8.56 -4.61 4.08
N ASN A 539 -9.47 -3.65 4.12
CA ASN A 539 -10.56 -3.43 5.07
C ASN A 539 -10.32 -3.78 6.55
N LYS A 540 -10.26 -2.73 7.35
CA LYS A 540 -10.23 -2.77 8.83
C LYS A 540 -11.52 -3.36 9.38
N GLY A 541 -11.44 -4.52 10.02
CA GLY A 541 -12.48 -5.13 10.84
C GLY A 541 -12.06 -5.23 12.30
N GLN A 542 -12.77 -4.51 13.15
CA GLN A 542 -13.03 -4.70 14.58
C GLN A 542 -11.88 -5.10 15.52
N ALA A 543 -11.50 -4.14 16.38
CA ALA A 543 -10.66 -4.34 17.55
C ALA A 543 -11.42 -5.12 18.67
N PRO A 544 -10.76 -6.05 19.39
CA PRO A 544 -11.30 -6.63 20.59
C PRO A 544 -11.12 -5.70 21.81
N LYS A 545 -12.15 -5.64 22.65
CA LYS A 545 -12.20 -4.90 23.90
C LYS A 545 -11.09 -5.36 24.86
N SER A 546 -10.25 -4.43 25.29
CA SER A 546 -9.26 -4.64 26.34
C SER A 546 -9.92 -4.67 27.70
N ALA A 547 -9.72 -5.75 28.45
CA ALA A 547 -9.93 -5.84 29.88
C ALA A 547 -8.81 -5.10 30.61
N GLY A 548 -9.17 -4.22 31.54
CA GLY A 548 -8.24 -3.46 32.36
C GLY A 548 -7.39 -4.32 33.29
N ARG A 549 -6.14 -3.93 33.46
CA ARG A 549 -5.33 -4.24 34.64
C ARG A 549 -4.56 -3.01 35.08
N ASN A 550 -4.89 -2.58 36.27
CA ASN A 550 -4.10 -1.67 37.11
C ASN A 550 -2.68 -2.21 37.30
N ILE A 551 -1.68 -1.37 37.08
CA ILE A 551 -0.36 -1.55 37.73
C ILE A 551 0.03 -0.19 38.31
N ARG A 552 0.27 -0.25 39.65
CA ARG A 552 0.86 0.80 40.48
C ARG A 552 2.37 0.88 40.26
N ASP A 553 2.86 2.08 40.35
CA ASP A 553 4.14 2.55 40.91
C ASP A 553 5.41 1.68 40.76
N TYR A 554 6.36 2.14 39.95
CA TYR A 554 7.69 2.62 40.40
C TYR A 554 8.30 3.47 39.28
#